data_fb26f6def4a587b84a134adfb0303812
#
_entry.id   fb26f6def4a587b84a134adfb0303812
#
_cell.length_a   1.000
_cell.length_b   1.000
_cell.length_c   1.000
_cell.angle_alpha   90.00
_cell.angle_beta   90.00
_cell.angle_gamma   90.00
#
_symmetry.space_group_name_H-M   'P 1'
#
loop_
_entity.id
_entity.type
_entity.pdbx_description
1 polymer ?
#
loop_
_entity_poly.entity_id
_entity_poly.type
_entity_poly.pdbx_seq_one_letter_code
_entity_poly.pdbx_strand_id
1 'polypeptide(L)'
;MAALDIGCTCPNRDGTLDTRGCIFCSAGGSGDFAASRQLSVTDQLNQAKELLSSKWTPEPGKPSLIAYFQAYTNTYGDLDRLLSCYEEALSSPEVAGISIATRPDCLSDIILEGLDRLQLLYPDRFIWIELGLQSIHDHTAARIRRGYPTSVFYDAAAKLHARRIPFIVHLILGLPGETRLDLLESIRAVNQVHPFGVKLQLLHILKGTDLALLYEAGKLPVLTQEEYLDLLTSCIAALSPDICLHRVTGDGPRKLLIAPQWSLSKRNVLNGLHALMKQRNLRQGDNYEPGTSYTL
;
A
#
# COMPACT_ATOMS: atom_id res chain seq x y z
N MET A 1 -11.67 -6.07 2.93
CA MET A 1 -10.51 -6.74 2.31
C MET A 1 -10.07 -7.86 3.22
N ALA A 2 -9.83 -9.05 2.67
CA ALA A 2 -9.26 -10.21 3.35
C ALA A 2 -7.75 -10.24 3.07
N ALA A 3 -6.92 -10.04 4.09
CA ALA A 3 -5.47 -10.05 3.95
C ALA A 3 -4.97 -11.51 3.83
N LEU A 4 -4.20 -11.79 2.80
CA LEU A 4 -3.68 -13.11 2.45
C LEU A 4 -2.14 -13.11 2.46
N ASP A 5 -1.56 -14.24 2.88
CA ASP A 5 -0.14 -14.54 2.77
C ASP A 5 0.03 -15.85 1.97
N ILE A 6 0.54 -15.75 0.76
CA ILE A 6 0.82 -16.89 -0.10
C ILE A 6 2.29 -17.36 -0.04
N GLY A 7 3.01 -16.96 0.99
CA GLY A 7 4.40 -17.36 1.22
C GLY A 7 5.40 -16.73 0.27
N CYS A 8 5.12 -15.54 -0.28
CA CYS A 8 6.10 -14.77 -1.04
C CYS A 8 7.24 -14.28 -0.15
N THR A 9 8.33 -13.86 -0.77
CA THR A 9 9.45 -13.16 -0.15
C THR A 9 9.61 -11.76 -0.77
N CYS A 10 10.74 -11.13 -0.54
CA CYS A 10 11.08 -9.81 -1.08
C CYS A 10 12.56 -9.80 -1.49
N PRO A 11 12.93 -9.23 -2.67
CA PRO A 11 14.32 -9.09 -3.08
C PRO A 11 15.23 -8.42 -2.05
N ASN A 12 14.68 -7.54 -1.22
CA ASN A 12 15.41 -6.90 -0.12
C ASN A 12 15.64 -7.81 1.10
N ARG A 13 15.16 -9.09 1.08
CA ARG A 13 15.23 -10.01 2.23
C ARG A 13 15.83 -11.37 1.91
N ASP A 14 15.77 -11.80 0.66
CA ASP A 14 16.21 -13.14 0.27
C ASP A 14 17.65 -13.17 -0.26
N GLY A 15 18.34 -12.04 -0.23
CA GLY A 15 19.73 -11.91 -0.70
C GLY A 15 19.85 -11.46 -2.16
N THR A 16 18.74 -11.31 -2.89
CA THR A 16 18.80 -10.82 -4.28
C THR A 16 19.29 -9.37 -4.34
N LEU A 17 18.79 -8.50 -3.47
CA LEU A 17 19.23 -7.10 -3.34
C LEU A 17 19.83 -6.83 -1.95
N ASP A 18 19.17 -7.24 -0.89
CA ASP A 18 19.61 -7.13 0.51
C ASP A 18 19.01 -8.31 1.31
N THR A 19 19.48 -8.50 2.54
CA THR A 19 18.94 -9.51 3.48
C THR A 19 18.13 -8.88 4.62
N ARG A 20 18.25 -7.56 4.82
CA ARG A 20 17.69 -6.85 5.97
C ARG A 20 16.29 -6.28 5.74
N GLY A 21 15.88 -6.11 4.48
CA GLY A 21 14.63 -5.45 4.12
C GLY A 21 14.66 -3.93 4.27
N CYS A 22 13.54 -3.28 3.99
CA CYS A 22 13.37 -1.84 4.27
C CYS A 22 13.43 -1.59 5.79
N ILE A 23 13.98 -0.45 6.21
CA ILE A 23 14.24 -0.15 7.63
C ILE A 23 13.01 -0.14 8.52
N PHE A 24 11.81 0.05 7.94
CA PHE A 24 10.52 0.12 8.63
C PHE A 24 9.71 -1.20 8.56
N CYS A 25 10.15 -2.16 7.72
CA CYS A 25 9.36 -3.34 7.44
C CYS A 25 9.53 -4.40 8.53
N SER A 26 8.43 -4.85 9.15
CA SER A 26 8.43 -5.92 10.13
C SER A 26 8.90 -7.26 9.55
N ALA A 27 9.18 -8.23 10.42
CA ALA A 27 9.49 -9.59 10.00
C ALA A 27 8.36 -10.26 9.20
N GLY A 28 7.11 -9.79 9.37
CA GLY A 28 5.93 -10.25 8.62
C GLY A 28 5.79 -9.63 7.22
N GLY A 29 6.71 -8.76 6.78
CA GLY A 29 6.64 -8.19 5.42
C GLY A 29 5.37 -7.40 5.14
N SER A 30 4.83 -6.66 6.11
CA SER A 30 3.52 -5.98 6.09
C SER A 30 2.30 -6.93 6.10
N GLY A 31 2.52 -8.24 6.24
CA GLY A 31 1.48 -9.27 6.32
C GLY A 31 1.05 -9.61 7.75
N ASP A 32 1.32 -8.75 8.74
CA ASP A 32 1.05 -9.01 10.17
C ASP A 32 -0.43 -9.30 10.49
N PHE A 33 -1.33 -9.01 9.58
CA PHE A 33 -2.78 -9.27 9.70
C PHE A 33 -3.29 -10.38 8.77
N ALA A 34 -2.42 -10.97 7.96
CA ALA A 34 -2.77 -12.07 7.08
C ALA A 34 -2.92 -13.38 7.87
N ALA A 35 -3.69 -14.30 7.32
CA ALA A 35 -3.77 -15.66 7.83
C ALA A 35 -2.45 -16.42 7.61
N SER A 36 -2.35 -17.63 8.15
CA SER A 36 -1.13 -18.44 7.98
C SER A 36 -0.90 -18.82 6.52
N ARG A 37 0.34 -18.60 6.03
CA ARG A 37 0.82 -18.99 4.70
C ARG A 37 0.77 -20.50 4.40
N GLN A 38 0.52 -21.32 5.43
CA GLN A 38 0.38 -22.78 5.28
C GLN A 38 -1.02 -23.18 4.82
N LEU A 39 -1.98 -22.27 4.89
CA LEU A 39 -3.35 -22.49 4.45
C LEU A 39 -3.51 -22.20 2.96
N SER A 40 -4.46 -22.89 2.31
CA SER A 40 -4.91 -22.54 0.97
C SER A 40 -5.47 -21.11 0.93
N VAL A 41 -5.55 -20.50 -0.25
CA VAL A 41 -6.17 -19.19 -0.41
C VAL A 41 -7.64 -19.24 0.05
N THR A 42 -8.34 -20.30 -0.29
CA THR A 42 -9.73 -20.54 0.12
C THR A 42 -9.89 -20.59 1.63
N ASP A 43 -9.01 -21.28 2.35
CA ASP A 43 -9.07 -21.38 3.82
C ASP A 43 -8.76 -20.04 4.46
N GLN A 44 -7.78 -19.27 3.92
CA GLN A 44 -7.48 -17.93 4.38
C GLN A 44 -8.67 -16.97 4.19
N LEU A 45 -9.37 -17.06 3.05
CA LEU A 45 -10.59 -16.29 2.80
C LEU A 45 -11.69 -16.63 3.81
N ASN A 46 -11.88 -17.92 4.12
CA ASN A 46 -12.86 -18.38 5.10
C ASN A 46 -12.54 -17.84 6.52
N GLN A 47 -11.28 -17.91 6.95
CA GLN A 47 -10.86 -17.32 8.22
C GLN A 47 -11.08 -15.80 8.26
N ALA A 48 -10.77 -15.10 7.17
CA ALA A 48 -11.01 -13.66 7.09
C ALA A 48 -12.50 -13.31 7.19
N LYS A 49 -13.39 -14.12 6.63
CA LYS A 49 -14.86 -13.97 6.75
C LYS A 49 -15.31 -14.12 8.20
N GLU A 50 -14.83 -15.14 8.90
CA GLU A 50 -15.16 -15.33 10.32
C GLU A 50 -14.75 -14.13 11.16
N LEU A 51 -13.53 -13.58 10.94
CA LEU A 51 -13.05 -12.38 11.64
C LEU A 51 -13.85 -11.12 11.31
N LEU A 52 -14.42 -11.04 10.12
CA LEU A 52 -15.23 -9.90 9.66
C LEU A 52 -16.72 -10.04 9.99
N SER A 53 -17.20 -11.21 10.33
CA SER A 53 -18.63 -11.53 10.52
C SER A 53 -19.36 -10.58 11.47
N SER A 54 -18.68 -10.10 12.52
CA SER A 54 -19.27 -9.16 13.48
C SER A 54 -19.38 -7.70 12.97
N LYS A 55 -18.71 -7.38 11.86
CA LYS A 55 -18.60 -6.02 11.31
C LYS A 55 -19.13 -5.88 9.90
N TRP A 56 -19.50 -6.97 9.28
CA TRP A 56 -19.84 -7.02 7.89
C TRP A 56 -20.92 -8.08 7.61
N THR A 57 -22.02 -7.64 7.01
CA THR A 57 -23.11 -8.50 6.56
C THR A 57 -23.11 -8.48 5.03
N PRO A 58 -22.70 -9.56 4.37
CA PRO A 58 -22.72 -9.62 2.91
C PRO A 58 -24.15 -9.58 2.38
N GLU A 59 -24.36 -8.91 1.25
CA GLU A 59 -25.61 -9.04 0.51
C GLU A 59 -25.66 -10.45 -0.10
N PRO A 60 -26.76 -11.20 0.11
CA PRO A 60 -26.88 -12.53 -0.44
C PRO A 60 -26.70 -12.55 -1.97
N GLY A 61 -25.83 -13.45 -2.46
CA GLY A 61 -25.60 -13.62 -3.89
C GLY A 61 -24.70 -12.56 -4.56
N LYS A 62 -24.16 -11.57 -3.80
CA LYS A 62 -23.23 -10.58 -4.35
C LYS A 62 -21.82 -10.80 -3.84
N PRO A 63 -20.81 -10.79 -4.72
CA PRO A 63 -19.40 -10.79 -4.30
C PRO A 63 -19.12 -9.52 -3.52
N SER A 64 -18.45 -9.66 -2.38
CA SER A 64 -18.26 -8.54 -1.43
C SER A 64 -16.93 -8.54 -0.71
N LEU A 65 -16.08 -9.56 -0.97
CA LEU A 65 -14.71 -9.62 -0.49
C LEU A 65 -13.74 -9.18 -1.57
N ILE A 66 -12.69 -8.49 -1.15
CA ILE A 66 -11.49 -8.25 -1.95
C ILE A 66 -10.40 -9.13 -1.35
N ALA A 67 -9.86 -10.07 -2.13
CA ALA A 67 -8.72 -10.87 -1.73
C ALA A 67 -7.45 -10.02 -1.86
N TYR A 68 -6.82 -9.69 -0.73
CA TYR A 68 -5.68 -8.79 -0.67
C TYR A 68 -4.39 -9.56 -0.38
N PHE A 69 -3.61 -9.81 -1.41
CA PHE A 69 -2.28 -10.39 -1.33
C PHE A 69 -1.32 -9.32 -0.82
N GLN A 70 -1.07 -9.34 0.50
CA GLN A 70 -0.41 -8.24 1.20
C GLN A 70 1.02 -8.55 1.65
N ALA A 71 1.27 -9.79 2.10
CA ALA A 71 2.55 -10.14 2.70
C ALA A 71 3.70 -10.11 1.70
N TYR A 72 4.73 -9.30 1.95
CA TYR A 72 5.93 -9.14 1.12
C TYR A 72 5.65 -8.61 -0.31
N THR A 73 6.22 -9.28 -1.34
CA THR A 73 6.17 -8.85 -2.74
C THR A 73 5.44 -9.91 -3.56
N ASN A 74 4.16 -9.70 -3.82
CA ASN A 74 3.29 -10.75 -4.32
C ASN A 74 3.33 -10.97 -5.84
N THR A 75 4.26 -10.35 -6.55
CA THR A 75 4.58 -10.65 -7.96
C THR A 75 6.02 -11.18 -8.10
N TYR A 76 6.64 -11.57 -6.97
CA TYR A 76 8.00 -12.06 -6.92
C TYR A 76 8.03 -13.51 -6.41
N GLY A 77 8.40 -14.42 -7.29
CA GLY A 77 8.45 -15.85 -7.03
C GLY A 77 8.15 -16.69 -8.26
N ASP A 78 7.77 -17.93 -8.05
CA ASP A 78 7.35 -18.85 -9.11
C ASP A 78 6.04 -18.39 -9.74
N LEU A 79 6.06 -18.19 -11.07
CA LEU A 79 4.95 -17.60 -11.82
C LEU A 79 3.69 -18.46 -11.76
N ASP A 80 3.83 -19.77 -11.99
CA ASP A 80 2.68 -20.68 -12.08
C ASP A 80 1.98 -20.77 -10.72
N ARG A 81 2.76 -20.80 -9.64
CA ARG A 81 2.24 -20.77 -8.29
C ARG A 81 1.52 -19.44 -7.98
N LEU A 82 2.10 -18.29 -8.36
CA LEU A 82 1.46 -17.00 -8.13
C LEU A 82 0.11 -16.92 -8.85
N LEU A 83 0.09 -17.26 -10.14
CA LEU A 83 -1.13 -17.22 -10.95
C LEU A 83 -2.19 -18.23 -10.44
N SER A 84 -1.79 -19.41 -9.99
CA SER A 84 -2.70 -20.39 -9.37
C SER A 84 -3.34 -19.84 -8.09
N CYS A 85 -2.59 -19.14 -7.24
CA CYS A 85 -3.16 -18.50 -6.05
C CYS A 85 -4.15 -17.38 -6.38
N TYR A 86 -3.86 -16.60 -7.43
CA TYR A 86 -4.78 -15.53 -7.87
C TYR A 86 -6.05 -16.13 -8.47
N GLU A 87 -5.93 -17.18 -9.28
CA GLU A 87 -7.06 -17.88 -9.86
C GLU A 87 -7.92 -18.54 -8.78
N GLU A 88 -7.32 -19.17 -7.76
CA GLU A 88 -8.04 -19.73 -6.60
C GLU A 88 -8.89 -18.64 -5.92
N ALA A 89 -8.34 -17.43 -5.72
CA ALA A 89 -9.10 -16.34 -5.14
C ALA A 89 -10.22 -15.85 -6.05
N LEU A 90 -9.96 -15.68 -7.37
CA LEU A 90 -10.92 -15.16 -8.34
C LEU A 90 -12.07 -16.15 -8.59
N SER A 91 -11.83 -17.45 -8.46
CA SER A 91 -12.85 -18.50 -8.63
C SER A 91 -13.87 -18.52 -7.47
N SER A 92 -13.54 -17.92 -6.33
CA SER A 92 -14.48 -17.84 -5.20
C SER A 92 -15.67 -16.93 -5.51
N PRO A 93 -16.93 -17.40 -5.36
CA PRO A 93 -18.11 -16.61 -5.69
C PRO A 93 -18.29 -15.37 -4.83
N GLU A 94 -17.65 -15.32 -3.68
CA GLU A 94 -17.74 -14.20 -2.73
C GLU A 94 -16.71 -13.10 -2.97
N VAL A 95 -15.69 -13.37 -3.82
CA VAL A 95 -14.61 -12.43 -4.12
C VAL A 95 -15.00 -11.54 -5.28
N ALA A 96 -15.08 -10.24 -5.04
CA ALA A 96 -15.35 -9.22 -6.07
C ALA A 96 -14.13 -8.93 -6.95
N GLY A 97 -12.94 -9.21 -6.45
CA GLY A 97 -11.68 -9.00 -7.14
C GLY A 97 -10.48 -9.21 -6.23
N ILE A 98 -9.31 -9.07 -6.80
CA ILE A 98 -8.03 -9.23 -6.10
C ILE A 98 -7.25 -7.91 -6.09
N SER A 99 -6.51 -7.69 -5.02
CA SER A 99 -5.58 -6.58 -4.86
C SER A 99 -4.20 -7.17 -4.52
N ILE A 100 -3.17 -6.85 -5.31
CA ILE A 100 -1.85 -7.46 -5.26
C ILE A 100 -0.82 -6.42 -4.87
N ALA A 101 -0.35 -6.47 -3.61
CA ALA A 101 0.71 -5.58 -3.14
C ALA A 101 2.08 -6.06 -3.64
N THR A 102 2.80 -5.15 -4.27
CA THR A 102 4.10 -5.47 -4.86
C THR A 102 5.02 -4.26 -4.93
N ARG A 103 6.25 -4.53 -5.35
CA ARG A 103 7.29 -3.57 -5.69
C ARG A 103 7.25 -3.27 -7.19
N PRO A 104 7.47 -2.02 -7.61
CA PRO A 104 7.56 -1.66 -9.04
C PRO A 104 8.60 -2.48 -9.83
N ASP A 105 9.76 -2.77 -9.23
CA ASP A 105 10.85 -3.56 -9.85
C ASP A 105 10.54 -5.07 -9.97
N CYS A 106 9.40 -5.52 -9.46
CA CYS A 106 8.95 -6.92 -9.55
C CYS A 106 7.76 -7.11 -10.50
N LEU A 107 7.46 -6.14 -11.37
CA LEU A 107 6.44 -6.23 -12.40
C LEU A 107 7.05 -6.57 -13.77
N SER A 108 7.36 -7.85 -13.98
CA SER A 108 7.81 -8.35 -15.27
C SER A 108 6.66 -8.42 -16.28
N ASP A 109 6.98 -8.38 -17.58
CA ASP A 109 5.95 -8.48 -18.63
C ASP A 109 5.23 -9.84 -18.58
N ILE A 110 5.92 -10.91 -18.19
CA ILE A 110 5.33 -12.25 -18.06
C ILE A 110 4.25 -12.30 -16.97
N ILE A 111 4.48 -11.67 -15.80
CA ILE A 111 3.44 -11.61 -14.75
C ILE A 111 2.25 -10.76 -15.21
N LEU A 112 2.50 -9.66 -15.91
CA LEU A 112 1.44 -8.81 -16.46
C LEU A 112 0.60 -9.53 -17.52
N GLU A 113 1.22 -10.32 -18.40
CA GLU A 113 0.51 -11.20 -19.35
C GLU A 113 -0.32 -12.27 -18.63
N GLY A 114 0.17 -12.79 -17.51
CA GLY A 114 -0.59 -13.69 -16.66
C GLY A 114 -1.84 -13.02 -16.06
N LEU A 115 -1.71 -11.78 -15.60
CA LEU A 115 -2.83 -11.01 -15.07
C LEU A 115 -3.86 -10.67 -16.17
N ASP A 116 -3.40 -10.32 -17.39
CA ASP A 116 -4.29 -10.09 -18.53
C ASP A 116 -5.11 -11.35 -18.85
N ARG A 117 -4.49 -12.53 -18.82
CA ARG A 117 -5.21 -13.80 -19.03
C ARG A 117 -6.24 -14.07 -17.93
N LEU A 118 -5.89 -13.83 -16.67
CA LEU A 118 -6.83 -13.95 -15.56
C LEU A 118 -8.00 -12.98 -15.69
N GLN A 119 -7.75 -11.74 -16.12
CA GLN A 119 -8.82 -10.75 -16.34
C GLN A 119 -9.78 -11.18 -17.46
N LEU A 120 -9.28 -11.85 -18.50
CA LEU A 120 -10.12 -12.43 -19.57
C LEU A 120 -10.95 -13.63 -19.08
N LEU A 121 -10.40 -14.47 -18.20
CA LEU A 121 -11.10 -15.62 -17.62
C LEU A 121 -12.16 -15.20 -16.60
N TYR A 122 -11.95 -14.08 -15.91
CA TYR A 122 -12.83 -13.57 -14.86
C TYR A 122 -13.24 -12.11 -15.15
N PRO A 123 -14.00 -11.85 -16.23
CA PRO A 123 -14.32 -10.50 -16.70
C PRO A 123 -15.17 -9.68 -15.72
N ASP A 124 -15.93 -10.35 -14.86
CA ASP A 124 -16.78 -9.73 -13.83
C ASP A 124 -16.01 -9.46 -12.51
N ARG A 125 -14.72 -9.76 -12.45
CA ARG A 125 -13.85 -9.52 -11.31
C ARG A 125 -12.82 -8.45 -11.66
N PHE A 126 -12.41 -7.65 -10.68
CA PHE A 126 -11.33 -6.69 -10.88
C PHE A 126 -9.99 -7.24 -10.39
N ILE A 127 -8.92 -6.79 -11.01
CA ILE A 127 -7.54 -7.00 -10.57
C ILE A 127 -6.89 -5.63 -10.35
N TRP A 128 -6.41 -5.37 -9.14
CA TRP A 128 -5.67 -4.16 -8.79
C TRP A 128 -4.24 -4.48 -8.39
N ILE A 129 -3.32 -3.63 -8.81
CA ILE A 129 -1.93 -3.65 -8.33
C ILE A 129 -1.74 -2.55 -7.29
N GLU A 130 -1.09 -2.87 -6.18
CA GLU A 130 -0.69 -1.89 -5.17
C GLU A 130 0.83 -1.70 -5.19
N LEU A 131 1.27 -0.53 -5.66
CA LEU A 131 2.69 -0.21 -5.85
C LEU A 131 3.28 0.49 -4.63
N GLY A 132 4.34 -0.07 -4.08
CA GLY A 132 5.08 0.51 -2.95
C GLY A 132 6.06 1.58 -3.38
N LEU A 133 5.64 2.81 -3.66
CA LEU A 133 6.55 3.94 -3.96
C LEU A 133 7.22 4.50 -2.70
N GLN A 134 6.46 4.71 -1.64
CA GLN A 134 6.82 5.27 -0.33
C GLN A 134 7.18 6.76 -0.39
N SER A 135 8.07 7.18 -1.27
CA SER A 135 8.54 8.53 -1.56
C SER A 135 9.03 8.62 -2.99
N ILE A 136 8.94 9.82 -3.60
CA ILE A 136 9.49 10.10 -4.92
C ILE A 136 11.00 10.32 -4.89
N HIS A 137 11.57 10.62 -3.73
CA HIS A 137 12.95 11.05 -3.58
C HIS A 137 13.91 9.85 -3.47
N ASP A 138 14.87 9.73 -4.38
CA ASP A 138 15.84 8.64 -4.39
C ASP A 138 16.77 8.67 -3.17
N HIS A 139 17.08 9.85 -2.61
CA HIS A 139 17.84 9.93 -1.37
C HIS A 139 17.06 9.36 -0.16
N THR A 140 15.73 9.57 -0.10
CA THR A 140 14.86 8.92 0.88
C THR A 140 14.78 7.44 0.61
N ALA A 141 14.60 7.03 -0.65
CA ALA A 141 14.56 5.62 -1.06
C ALA A 141 15.82 4.85 -0.63
N ALA A 142 17.00 5.45 -0.81
CA ALA A 142 18.27 4.90 -0.34
C ALA A 142 18.31 4.79 1.19
N ARG A 143 17.90 5.85 1.91
CA ARG A 143 17.86 5.88 3.38
C ARG A 143 16.95 4.79 3.96
N ILE A 144 15.77 4.58 3.37
CA ILE A 144 14.84 3.54 3.81
C ILE A 144 15.15 2.16 3.25
N ARG A 145 16.21 2.00 2.45
CA ARG A 145 16.59 0.76 1.75
C ARG A 145 15.47 0.22 0.87
N ARG A 146 14.81 1.08 0.08
CA ARG A 146 13.78 0.66 -0.87
C ARG A 146 14.34 -0.30 -1.94
N GLY A 147 15.59 -0.08 -2.38
CA GLY A 147 16.33 -0.99 -3.24
C GLY A 147 16.09 -0.83 -4.75
N TYR A 148 15.35 0.19 -5.19
CA TYR A 148 15.18 0.57 -6.60
C TYR A 148 15.03 2.09 -6.73
N PRO A 149 15.48 2.68 -7.87
CA PRO A 149 15.32 4.10 -8.14
C PRO A 149 13.88 4.44 -8.54
N THR A 150 13.52 5.70 -8.42
CA THR A 150 12.16 6.17 -8.69
C THR A 150 11.76 6.02 -10.16
N SER A 151 12.69 6.03 -11.11
CA SER A 151 12.41 5.76 -12.53
C SER A 151 11.67 4.44 -12.75
N VAL A 152 12.02 3.39 -11.99
CA VAL A 152 11.36 2.08 -12.07
C VAL A 152 9.87 2.15 -11.69
N PHE A 153 9.49 3.07 -10.81
CA PHE A 153 8.08 3.30 -10.51
C PHE A 153 7.33 3.89 -11.71
N TYR A 154 7.92 4.85 -12.42
CA TYR A 154 7.30 5.43 -13.61
C TYR A 154 7.16 4.40 -14.74
N ASP A 155 8.18 3.56 -14.95
CA ASP A 155 8.13 2.46 -15.92
C ASP A 155 7.01 1.47 -15.58
N ALA A 156 6.88 1.09 -14.31
CA ALA A 156 5.82 0.20 -13.84
C ALA A 156 4.43 0.83 -14.04
N ALA A 157 4.26 2.11 -13.71
CA ALA A 157 3.00 2.84 -13.92
C ALA A 157 2.62 2.90 -15.42
N ALA A 158 3.59 3.17 -16.30
CA ALA A 158 3.39 3.18 -17.75
C ALA A 158 2.95 1.80 -18.28
N LYS A 159 3.57 0.71 -17.82
CA LYS A 159 3.18 -0.66 -18.17
C LYS A 159 1.76 -0.99 -17.74
N LEU A 160 1.36 -0.59 -16.52
CA LEU A 160 0.01 -0.82 -16.00
C LEU A 160 -1.04 -0.03 -16.79
N HIS A 161 -0.76 1.23 -17.12
CA HIS A 161 -1.63 2.04 -17.99
C HIS A 161 -1.80 1.44 -19.38
N ALA A 162 -0.71 1.01 -20.01
CA ALA A 162 -0.75 0.39 -21.34
C ALA A 162 -1.65 -0.86 -21.37
N ARG A 163 -1.73 -1.59 -20.25
CA ARG A 163 -2.57 -2.79 -20.10
C ARG A 163 -3.94 -2.50 -19.47
N ARG A 164 -4.22 -1.25 -19.11
CA ARG A 164 -5.46 -0.84 -18.42
C ARG A 164 -5.69 -1.58 -17.09
N ILE A 165 -4.61 -1.94 -16.41
CA ILE A 165 -4.67 -2.54 -15.06
C ILE A 165 -4.71 -1.40 -14.05
N PRO A 166 -5.81 -1.25 -13.25
CA PRO A 166 -5.88 -0.23 -12.21
C PRO A 166 -4.80 -0.45 -11.15
N PHE A 167 -4.19 0.64 -10.67
CA PHE A 167 -3.19 0.53 -9.62
C PHE A 167 -3.35 1.60 -8.55
N ILE A 168 -2.87 1.27 -7.35
CA ILE A 168 -2.92 2.10 -6.16
C ILE A 168 -1.49 2.35 -5.71
N VAL A 169 -1.14 3.61 -5.45
CA VAL A 169 0.21 3.99 -5.01
C VAL A 169 0.24 4.09 -3.49
N HIS A 170 1.27 3.53 -2.86
CA HIS A 170 1.51 3.67 -1.43
C HIS A 170 2.57 4.74 -1.18
N LEU A 171 2.20 5.76 -0.39
CA LEU A 171 3.11 6.75 0.18
C LEU A 171 3.16 6.61 1.70
N ILE A 172 4.30 6.96 2.30
CA ILE A 172 4.48 6.97 3.76
C ILE A 172 4.79 8.39 4.22
N LEU A 173 3.95 8.92 5.11
CA LEU A 173 4.12 10.22 5.74
C LEU A 173 5.00 10.09 6.99
N GLY A 174 5.95 10.98 7.15
CA GLY A 174 6.86 11.03 8.29
C GLY A 174 8.13 10.19 8.10
N LEU A 175 8.54 9.94 6.86
CA LEU A 175 9.81 9.27 6.57
C LEU A 175 11.00 10.12 7.07
N PRO A 176 12.09 9.46 7.52
CA PRO A 176 13.24 10.16 8.08
C PRO A 176 13.84 11.18 7.12
N GLY A 177 13.86 12.47 7.54
CA GLY A 177 14.47 13.56 6.79
C GLY A 177 13.58 14.18 5.71
N GLU A 178 12.35 13.69 5.53
CA GLU A 178 11.38 14.33 4.64
C GLU A 178 10.70 15.53 5.32
N THR A 179 10.51 16.56 4.53
CA THR A 179 9.76 17.77 4.87
C THR A 179 8.35 17.69 4.28
N ARG A 180 7.52 18.72 4.60
CA ARG A 180 6.23 18.90 3.93
C ARG A 180 6.38 19.07 2.41
N LEU A 181 7.43 19.79 1.96
CA LEU A 181 7.65 20.02 0.52
C LEU A 181 7.95 18.73 -0.21
N ASP A 182 8.84 17.88 0.33
CA ASP A 182 9.17 16.57 -0.23
C ASP A 182 7.91 15.68 -0.39
N LEU A 183 7.04 15.74 0.62
CA LEU A 183 5.79 14.99 0.58
C LEU A 183 4.82 15.53 -0.48
N LEU A 184 4.70 16.86 -0.63
CA LEU A 184 3.87 17.47 -1.67
C LEU A 184 4.42 17.19 -3.08
N GLU A 185 5.74 17.09 -3.24
CA GLU A 185 6.36 16.64 -4.49
C GLU A 185 5.99 15.18 -4.80
N SER A 186 5.96 14.32 -3.78
CA SER A 186 5.47 12.94 -3.93
C SER A 186 4.00 12.90 -4.34
N ILE A 187 3.14 13.79 -3.83
CA ILE A 187 1.74 13.91 -4.28
C ILE A 187 1.65 14.39 -5.73
N ARG A 188 2.47 15.38 -6.13
CA ARG A 188 2.52 15.83 -7.54
C ARG A 188 2.91 14.69 -8.48
N ALA A 189 3.90 13.87 -8.11
CA ALA A 189 4.30 12.69 -8.88
C ALA A 189 3.16 11.66 -9.00
N VAL A 190 2.40 11.43 -7.93
CA VAL A 190 1.19 10.60 -7.97
C VAL A 190 0.15 11.19 -8.90
N ASN A 191 -0.10 12.50 -8.86
CA ASN A 191 -1.03 13.17 -9.77
C ASN A 191 -0.61 12.99 -11.24
N GLN A 192 0.70 13.06 -11.54
CA GLN A 192 1.24 12.90 -12.91
C GLN A 192 0.98 11.50 -13.48
N VAL A 193 1.23 10.46 -12.69
CA VAL A 193 0.97 9.08 -13.15
C VAL A 193 -0.49 8.69 -13.08
N HIS A 194 -1.34 9.52 -12.47
CA HIS A 194 -2.79 9.38 -12.43
C HIS A 194 -3.27 7.95 -12.14
N PRO A 195 -2.91 7.35 -10.97
CA PRO A 195 -3.33 6.02 -10.60
C PRO A 195 -4.83 5.97 -10.29
N PHE A 196 -5.41 4.78 -10.25
CA PHE A 196 -6.78 4.58 -9.75
C PHE A 196 -6.95 5.09 -8.32
N GLY A 197 -5.92 4.93 -7.48
CA GLY A 197 -5.99 5.38 -6.10
C GLY A 197 -4.65 5.54 -5.41
N VAL A 198 -4.70 6.08 -4.19
CA VAL A 198 -3.53 6.30 -3.34
C VAL A 198 -3.82 5.87 -1.90
N LYS A 199 -2.81 5.35 -1.21
CA LYS A 199 -2.80 5.13 0.23
C LYS A 199 -1.78 6.05 0.86
N LEU A 200 -2.24 6.98 1.70
CA LEU A 200 -1.41 7.87 2.50
C LEU A 200 -1.24 7.25 3.88
N GLN A 201 -0.10 6.63 4.13
CA GLN A 201 0.13 5.86 5.34
C GLN A 201 1.04 6.61 6.31
N LEU A 202 0.76 6.49 7.60
CA LEU A 202 1.66 6.96 8.64
C LEU A 202 2.84 6.00 8.80
N LEU A 203 4.05 6.56 8.97
CA LEU A 203 5.21 5.78 9.40
C LEU A 203 4.99 5.19 10.79
N HIS A 204 5.10 3.86 10.90
CA HIS A 204 5.06 3.15 12.18
C HIS A 204 6.44 2.66 12.57
N ILE A 205 6.80 2.85 13.83
CA ILE A 205 7.98 2.28 14.44
C ILE A 205 7.59 0.94 15.04
N LEU A 206 8.08 -0.14 14.44
CA LEU A 206 7.73 -1.51 14.84
C LEU A 206 8.93 -2.20 15.50
N LYS A 207 8.67 -3.02 16.51
CA LYS A 207 9.69 -3.85 17.17
C LYS A 207 10.43 -4.72 16.15
N GLY A 208 11.74 -4.87 16.36
CA GLY A 208 12.59 -5.71 15.50
C GLY A 208 12.94 -5.09 14.14
N THR A 209 12.68 -3.80 13.93
CA THR A 209 13.10 -3.06 12.73
C THR A 209 14.30 -2.17 13.03
N ASP A 210 15.11 -1.86 12.00
CA ASP A 210 16.22 -0.90 12.16
C ASP A 210 15.70 0.50 12.51
N LEU A 211 14.47 0.82 12.11
CA LEU A 211 13.83 2.07 12.47
C LEU A 211 13.55 2.17 13.98
N ALA A 212 13.25 1.03 14.64
CA ALA A 212 13.11 0.99 16.10
C ALA A 212 14.44 1.34 16.80
N LEU A 213 15.56 0.83 16.31
CA LEU A 213 16.88 1.14 16.86
C LEU A 213 17.22 2.63 16.74
N LEU A 214 16.87 3.26 15.63
CA LEU A 214 17.05 4.72 15.43
C LEU A 214 16.16 5.52 16.37
N TYR A 215 14.93 5.09 16.58
CA TYR A 215 13.99 5.73 17.48
C TYR A 215 14.43 5.62 18.94
N GLU A 216 14.82 4.44 19.40
CA GLU A 216 15.30 4.16 20.75
C GLU A 216 16.61 4.93 21.06
N ALA A 217 17.45 5.15 20.04
CA ALA A 217 18.65 5.99 20.14
C ALA A 217 18.36 7.50 20.13
N GLY A 218 17.09 7.93 20.08
CA GLY A 218 16.70 9.34 20.01
C GLY A 218 17.05 10.03 18.69
N LYS A 219 17.38 9.28 17.63
CA LYS A 219 17.81 9.81 16.32
C LYS A 219 16.67 9.98 15.31
N LEU A 220 15.46 9.59 15.69
CA LEU A 220 14.29 9.67 14.83
C LEU A 220 13.10 10.24 15.60
N PRO A 221 12.67 11.47 15.32
CA PRO A 221 11.40 11.97 15.80
C PRO A 221 10.25 11.29 15.08
N VAL A 222 9.12 11.11 15.78
CA VAL A 222 7.86 10.67 15.18
C VAL A 222 6.85 11.80 15.22
N LEU A 223 5.99 11.84 14.22
CA LEU A 223 4.95 12.88 14.15
C LEU A 223 3.97 12.76 15.33
N THR A 224 3.62 13.86 15.91
CA THR A 224 2.43 13.99 16.75
C THR A 224 1.18 13.80 15.89
N GLN A 225 0.04 13.54 16.52
CA GLN A 225 -1.23 13.42 15.78
C GLN A 225 -1.57 14.73 15.05
N GLU A 226 -1.30 15.86 15.65
CA GLU A 226 -1.55 17.18 15.06
C GLU A 226 -0.69 17.44 13.82
N GLU A 227 0.62 17.19 13.89
CA GLU A 227 1.55 17.31 12.77
C GLU A 227 1.14 16.36 11.61
N TYR A 228 0.77 15.11 11.95
CA TYR A 228 0.30 14.15 10.96
C TYR A 228 -0.96 14.62 10.24
N LEU A 229 -1.97 15.08 10.98
CA LEU A 229 -3.22 15.57 10.41
C LEU A 229 -3.03 16.80 9.55
N ASP A 230 -2.11 17.68 9.94
CA ASP A 230 -1.75 18.87 9.17
C ASP A 230 -1.09 18.52 7.83
N LEU A 231 -0.11 17.59 7.84
CA LEU A 231 0.51 17.06 6.62
C LEU A 231 -0.50 16.34 5.73
N LEU A 232 -1.31 15.45 6.33
CA LEU A 232 -2.31 14.67 5.60
C LEU A 232 -3.36 15.56 4.92
N THR A 233 -3.83 16.59 5.62
CA THR A 233 -4.77 17.58 5.06
C THR A 233 -4.17 18.30 3.86
N SER A 234 -2.89 18.69 3.94
CA SER A 234 -2.17 19.32 2.83
C SER A 234 -2.02 18.37 1.62
N CYS A 235 -1.74 17.08 1.87
CA CYS A 235 -1.64 16.07 0.82
C CYS A 235 -2.99 15.84 0.12
N ILE A 236 -4.07 15.74 0.91
CA ILE A 236 -5.42 15.55 0.37
C ILE A 236 -5.85 16.76 -0.47
N ALA A 237 -5.59 17.98 -0.01
CA ALA A 237 -5.91 19.19 -0.77
C ALA A 237 -5.12 19.28 -2.09
N ALA A 238 -3.88 18.79 -2.14
CA ALA A 238 -3.05 18.79 -3.33
C ALA A 238 -3.27 17.57 -4.27
N LEU A 239 -3.99 16.54 -3.81
CA LEU A 239 -4.28 15.34 -4.59
C LEU A 239 -5.40 15.63 -5.60
N SER A 240 -5.24 15.15 -6.84
CA SER A 240 -6.30 15.24 -7.87
C SER A 240 -7.63 14.69 -7.34
N PRO A 241 -8.77 15.36 -7.60
CA PRO A 241 -10.09 14.88 -7.16
C PRO A 241 -10.51 13.56 -7.82
N ASP A 242 -9.90 13.20 -8.95
CA ASP A 242 -10.19 11.96 -9.68
C ASP A 242 -9.46 10.73 -9.12
N ILE A 243 -8.47 10.91 -8.23
CA ILE A 243 -7.72 9.81 -7.61
C ILE A 243 -8.43 9.37 -6.33
N CYS A 244 -8.79 8.09 -6.26
CA CYS A 244 -9.46 7.53 -5.09
C CYS A 244 -8.52 7.47 -3.87
N LEU A 245 -8.95 8.03 -2.75
CA LEU A 245 -8.22 7.97 -1.49
C LEU A 245 -8.57 6.69 -0.73
N HIS A 246 -7.80 5.62 -0.93
CA HIS A 246 -8.07 4.30 -0.37
C HIS A 246 -7.79 4.20 1.13
N ARG A 247 -6.80 4.94 1.63
CA ARG A 247 -6.40 4.89 3.04
C ARG A 247 -5.72 6.19 3.44
N VAL A 248 -6.04 6.66 4.63
CA VAL A 248 -5.48 7.87 5.24
C VAL A 248 -4.75 7.60 6.57
N THR A 249 -4.58 6.36 6.94
CA THR A 249 -3.83 5.94 8.14
C THR A 249 -3.38 4.50 7.98
N GLY A 250 -2.26 4.14 8.61
CA GLY A 250 -1.78 2.77 8.64
C GLY A 250 -2.43 1.95 9.77
N ASP A 251 -2.26 0.62 9.67
CA ASP A 251 -2.56 -0.32 10.73
C ASP A 251 -1.24 -0.82 11.32
N GLY A 252 -0.82 -0.26 12.46
CA GLY A 252 0.28 -0.82 13.22
C GLY A 252 -0.19 -2.04 14.04
N PRO A 253 0.46 -3.22 13.91
CA PRO A 253 0.12 -4.35 14.75
C PRO A 253 0.41 -4.03 16.22
N ARG A 254 -0.64 -4.01 17.06
CA ARG A 254 -0.55 -3.57 18.47
C ARG A 254 0.61 -4.17 19.27
N LYS A 255 0.91 -5.45 19.01
CA LYS A 255 1.98 -6.17 19.71
C LYS A 255 3.38 -5.71 19.31
N LEU A 256 3.53 -5.18 18.12
CA LEU A 256 4.80 -4.73 17.54
C LEU A 256 4.97 -3.22 17.56
N LEU A 257 3.88 -2.44 17.65
CA LEU A 257 3.94 -0.99 17.57
C LEU A 257 4.66 -0.36 18.77
N ILE A 258 5.76 0.34 18.52
CA ILE A 258 6.46 1.17 19.50
C ILE A 258 5.90 2.59 19.47
N ALA A 259 5.83 3.21 18.28
CA ALA A 259 5.38 4.58 18.09
C ALA A 259 4.81 4.80 16.66
N PRO A 260 3.96 5.82 16.46
CA PRO A 260 3.29 6.58 17.51
C PRO A 260 2.04 5.85 18.05
N GLN A 261 1.87 5.82 19.36
CA GLN A 261 0.77 5.08 20.01
C GLN A 261 -0.62 5.66 19.71
N TRP A 262 -0.73 6.96 19.42
CA TRP A 262 -2.01 7.59 19.07
C TRP A 262 -2.64 6.99 17.79
N SER A 263 -1.84 6.41 16.90
CA SER A 263 -2.30 5.78 15.65
C SER A 263 -3.21 4.56 15.88
N LEU A 264 -3.17 3.94 17.05
CA LEU A 264 -4.06 2.83 17.44
C LEU A 264 -5.52 3.27 17.55
N SER A 265 -5.78 4.56 17.73
CA SER A 265 -7.13 5.14 17.81
C SER A 265 -7.60 5.68 16.46
N LYS A 266 -7.79 4.80 15.47
CA LYS A 266 -8.20 5.19 14.11
C LYS A 266 -9.40 6.12 14.06
N ARG A 267 -10.41 5.88 14.90
CA ARG A 267 -11.61 6.74 14.95
C ARG A 267 -11.23 8.18 15.29
N ASN A 268 -10.33 8.38 16.24
CA ASN A 268 -9.88 9.72 16.62
C ASN A 268 -9.09 10.38 15.49
N VAL A 269 -8.25 9.62 14.78
CA VAL A 269 -7.51 10.12 13.62
C VAL A 269 -8.48 10.57 12.51
N LEU A 270 -9.46 9.74 12.15
CA LEU A 270 -10.44 10.07 11.12
C LEU A 270 -11.32 11.26 11.53
N ASN A 271 -11.80 11.30 12.78
CA ASN A 271 -12.59 12.42 13.29
C ASN A 271 -11.76 13.71 13.29
N GLY A 272 -10.49 13.64 13.71
CA GLY A 272 -9.57 14.77 13.69
C GLY A 272 -9.33 15.29 12.27
N LEU A 273 -9.13 14.38 11.29
CA LEU A 273 -8.98 14.75 9.90
C LEU A 273 -10.22 15.49 9.37
N HIS A 274 -11.42 14.92 9.58
CA HIS A 274 -12.65 15.55 9.14
C HIS A 274 -12.89 16.92 9.79
N ALA A 275 -12.60 17.04 11.09
CA ALA A 275 -12.72 18.30 11.81
C ALA A 275 -11.77 19.36 11.27
N LEU A 276 -10.50 18.99 11.02
CA LEU A 276 -9.48 19.89 10.51
C LEU A 276 -9.77 20.36 9.07
N MET A 277 -10.18 19.42 8.19
CA MET A 277 -10.57 19.78 6.82
C MET A 277 -11.79 20.71 6.80
N LYS A 278 -12.79 20.44 7.65
CA LYS A 278 -13.96 21.33 7.81
C LYS A 278 -13.54 22.72 8.34
N GLN A 279 -12.70 22.76 9.37
CA GLN A 279 -12.21 24.02 9.96
C GLN A 279 -11.46 24.88 8.94
N ARG A 280 -10.67 24.25 8.08
CA ARG A 280 -9.88 24.93 7.03
C ARG A 280 -10.67 25.15 5.74
N ASN A 281 -11.92 24.69 5.69
CA ASN A 281 -12.75 24.69 4.47
C ASN A 281 -12.05 24.07 3.26
N LEU A 282 -11.35 22.95 3.48
CA LEU A 282 -10.58 22.24 2.46
C LEU A 282 -11.27 20.95 2.03
N ARG A 283 -11.16 20.65 0.74
CA ARG A 283 -11.59 19.39 0.09
C ARG A 283 -10.43 18.80 -0.70
N GLN A 284 -10.55 17.55 -1.09
CA GLN A 284 -9.60 16.94 -2.02
C GLN A 284 -9.62 17.74 -3.33
N GLY A 285 -8.43 18.09 -3.80
CA GLY A 285 -8.22 18.82 -5.05
C GLY A 285 -8.27 20.35 -4.95
N ASP A 286 -8.60 20.95 -3.81
CA ASP A 286 -8.65 22.41 -3.71
C ASP A 286 -7.30 23.11 -4.02
N ASN A 287 -6.17 22.40 -3.80
CA ASN A 287 -4.82 22.86 -4.12
C ASN A 287 -4.17 22.01 -5.23
N TYR A 288 -4.97 21.28 -5.99
CA TYR A 288 -4.49 20.52 -7.14
C TYR A 288 -4.15 21.47 -8.30
N GLU A 289 -2.93 21.33 -8.83
CA GLU A 289 -2.46 22.09 -9.99
C GLU A 289 -2.44 21.18 -11.23
N PRO A 290 -3.43 21.24 -12.12
CA PRO A 290 -3.41 20.46 -13.36
C PRO A 290 -2.33 20.99 -14.31
N GLY A 291 -1.53 20.09 -14.87
CA GLY A 291 -0.65 20.42 -16.00
C GLY A 291 0.80 20.79 -15.69
N THR A 292 1.30 20.61 -14.48
CA THR A 292 2.75 20.58 -14.25
C THR A 292 3.34 19.25 -14.76
N SER A 293 3.34 19.09 -16.10
CA SER A 293 4.10 18.02 -16.74
C SER A 293 5.59 18.35 -16.61
N TYR A 294 6.28 17.69 -15.72
CA TYR A 294 7.73 17.56 -15.88
C TYR A 294 7.93 16.62 -17.07
N THR A 295 8.46 17.14 -18.17
CA THR A 295 9.00 16.35 -19.26
C THR A 295 10.04 15.40 -18.67
N LEU A 296 9.78 14.11 -18.75
CA LEU A 296 10.70 13.03 -18.39
C LEU A 296 11.91 13.05 -19.31
#